data_5f2215666a96abb996f9fc632c4e39a3
#
_entry.id   5f2215666a96abb996f9fc632c4e39a3
#
_cell.length_a   1.000
_cell.length_b   1.000
_cell.length_c   1.000
_cell.angle_alpha   90.00
_cell.angle_beta   90.00
_cell.angle_gamma   90.00
#
_symmetry.space_group_name_H-M   'P 1'
#
loop_
_entity.id
_entity.type
_entity.pdbx_description
1 polymer ?
#
loop_
_entity_poly.entity_id
_entity_poly.type
_entity_poly.pdbx_seq_one_letter_code
_entity_poly.pdbx_strand_id
1 'polypeptide(L)'
;MTVTPRLRSVIAATLTVGAVLGATVAPAVADPARTPSAAPAYQKYVALGDSFTAGPLIPWNSTWCFRSNNNYPAWLATDLGIYYEPGAFRDVSCSSADTSNLTMPQPTPTPELNLASQSPQLDAITLDTDLVTLGMGGNDYGVFGSLIGCGDFRDTDPTGTPCRDHYTVGGIDTLSAALDNTGRNLKRSVALIKERAPGAKVVLVGYPRLLPPTGYCPDVVPFADGDYAWADSLNRKLNAVMKRAATDEGATYVDTYGPALGHDACAGDAAWVRGQSTDLLAGVAYHPNGAGMRAISKIVLDALGEQSVAGTTAPKTRPDNARGDREQQRWLREHPDAVLPTDDAPVEAR
;
A
#
# COMPACT_ATOMS: atom_id res chain seq x y z
N MET A 1 -27.63 -82.08 30.07
CA MET A 1 -27.82 -82.76 31.40
C MET A 1 -27.14 -81.84 32.41
N THR A 2 -27.93 -81.62 33.48
CA THR A 2 -27.55 -81.20 34.84
C THR A 2 -27.16 -79.70 34.99
N VAL A 3 -28.06 -78.95 35.44
CA VAL A 3 -28.65 -78.70 36.79
C VAL A 3 -27.90 -77.51 37.48
N THR A 4 -28.65 -76.41 37.63
CA THR A 4 -28.39 -75.29 38.55
C THR A 4 -28.49 -75.66 40.00
N PRO A 5 -27.94 -74.89 40.93
CA PRO A 5 -28.86 -74.34 41.92
C PRO A 5 -28.67 -72.83 42.22
N ARG A 6 -29.82 -72.30 42.56
CA ARG A 6 -30.04 -70.92 43.08
C ARG A 6 -29.48 -70.83 44.52
N LEU A 7 -28.93 -69.68 44.88
CA LEU A 7 -28.77 -69.29 46.28
C LEU A 7 -29.35 -67.87 46.49
N ARG A 8 -30.08 -67.83 47.60
CA ARG A 8 -30.98 -66.70 47.99
C ARG A 8 -30.23 -65.58 48.67
N SER A 9 -30.75 -64.40 48.41
CA SER A 9 -30.41 -63.08 48.97
C SER A 9 -30.56 -63.02 50.49
N VAL A 10 -29.69 -62.32 51.17
CA VAL A 10 -29.90 -61.66 52.46
C VAL A 10 -29.64 -60.21 52.29
N ILE A 11 -30.68 -59.40 52.50
CA ILE A 11 -30.64 -57.93 52.48
C ILE A 11 -30.24 -57.49 53.90
N ALA A 12 -29.09 -56.84 54.01
CA ALA A 12 -28.72 -56.03 55.18
C ALA A 12 -28.90 -54.57 54.88
N ALA A 13 -29.87 -53.93 55.54
CA ALA A 13 -30.10 -52.53 55.45
C ALA A 13 -29.16 -51.78 56.44
N THR A 14 -28.24 -51.01 55.90
CA THR A 14 -27.45 -50.07 56.69
C THR A 14 -27.97 -48.62 56.43
N LEU A 15 -28.51 -48.08 57.51
CA LEU A 15 -28.89 -46.66 57.58
C LEU A 15 -27.60 -45.84 57.62
N THR A 16 -27.29 -45.07 56.58
CA THR A 16 -26.28 -43.97 56.57
C THR A 16 -26.98 -42.66 56.73
N VAL A 17 -26.69 -41.97 57.82
CA VAL A 17 -27.07 -40.58 58.06
C VAL A 17 -26.26 -39.70 57.10
N GLY A 18 -26.93 -39.09 56.13
CA GLY A 18 -26.32 -38.16 55.22
C GLY A 18 -26.20 -36.76 55.83
N ALA A 19 -24.97 -36.31 56.04
CA ALA A 19 -24.72 -34.91 56.34
C ALA A 19 -24.93 -34.08 55.04
N VAL A 20 -25.92 -33.19 55.05
CA VAL A 20 -26.14 -32.21 53.95
C VAL A 20 -25.13 -31.10 54.13
N LEU A 21 -24.02 -31.17 53.33
CA LEU A 21 -23.12 -30.04 53.10
C LEU A 21 -23.84 -29.04 52.20
N GLY A 22 -24.32 -27.96 52.74
CA GLY A 22 -24.85 -26.83 51.94
C GLY A 22 -23.74 -26.20 51.10
N ALA A 23 -23.71 -26.53 49.82
CA ALA A 23 -22.89 -25.78 48.85
C ALA A 23 -23.53 -24.41 48.63
N THR A 24 -22.93 -23.36 49.19
CA THR A 24 -23.27 -21.97 48.85
C THR A 24 -22.82 -21.77 47.41
N VAL A 25 -23.76 -21.75 46.47
CA VAL A 25 -23.50 -21.28 45.06
C VAL A 25 -23.26 -19.79 45.17
N ALA A 26 -21.99 -19.38 45.03
CA ALA A 26 -21.67 -17.97 44.85
C ALA A 26 -22.35 -17.49 43.55
N PRO A 27 -22.99 -16.31 43.54
CA PRO A 27 -23.53 -15.75 42.30
C PRO A 27 -22.37 -15.58 41.31
N ALA A 28 -22.52 -16.13 40.14
CA ALA A 28 -21.61 -15.88 39.02
C ALA A 28 -21.66 -14.37 38.76
N VAL A 29 -20.55 -13.70 39.01
CA VAL A 29 -20.38 -12.30 38.59
C VAL A 29 -20.50 -12.34 37.08
N ALA A 30 -21.60 -11.82 36.53
CA ALA A 30 -21.74 -11.66 35.10
C ALA A 30 -20.59 -10.73 34.65
N ASP A 31 -19.73 -11.27 33.83
CA ASP A 31 -18.69 -10.48 33.11
C ASP A 31 -19.43 -9.28 32.50
N PRO A 32 -18.95 -8.02 32.72
CA PRO A 32 -19.62 -6.88 32.14
C PRO A 32 -19.68 -7.12 30.64
N ALA A 33 -20.89 -7.25 30.10
CA ALA A 33 -21.15 -7.57 28.70
C ALA A 33 -20.21 -6.74 27.84
N ARG A 34 -19.29 -7.39 27.14
CA ARG A 34 -18.53 -6.77 26.05
C ARG A 34 -19.57 -6.16 25.16
N THR A 35 -19.63 -4.84 25.13
CA THR A 35 -20.43 -4.10 24.15
C THR A 35 -20.05 -4.68 22.79
N PRO A 36 -20.98 -5.16 21.97
CA PRO A 36 -20.64 -5.64 20.64
C PRO A 36 -19.85 -4.53 19.97
N SER A 37 -18.62 -4.82 19.54
CA SER A 37 -17.85 -3.89 18.69
C SER A 37 -18.74 -3.56 17.51
N ALA A 38 -18.95 -2.28 17.24
CA ALA A 38 -19.68 -1.87 16.04
C ALA A 38 -19.06 -2.60 14.85
N ALA A 39 -19.90 -3.07 13.92
CA ALA A 39 -19.41 -3.70 12.68
C ALA A 39 -18.44 -2.73 12.00
N PRO A 40 -17.35 -3.21 11.37
CA PRO A 40 -16.44 -2.36 10.62
C PRO A 40 -17.21 -1.51 9.60
N ALA A 41 -16.82 -0.24 9.46
CA ALA A 41 -17.46 0.69 8.51
C ALA A 41 -17.34 0.20 7.06
N TYR A 42 -16.25 -0.51 6.76
CA TYR A 42 -16.00 -1.17 5.47
C TYR A 42 -15.76 -2.67 5.70
N GLN A 43 -16.33 -3.51 4.82
CA GLN A 43 -16.24 -4.96 4.91
C GLN A 43 -15.39 -5.57 3.81
N LYS A 44 -15.20 -4.84 2.69
CA LYS A 44 -14.40 -5.32 1.56
C LYS A 44 -13.62 -4.20 0.89
N TYR A 45 -12.37 -4.11 1.27
CA TYR A 45 -11.41 -3.13 0.77
C TYR A 45 -10.49 -3.73 -0.29
N VAL A 46 -10.37 -3.06 -1.44
CA VAL A 46 -9.40 -3.36 -2.50
C VAL A 46 -8.46 -2.18 -2.69
N ALA A 47 -7.15 -2.42 -2.58
CA ALA A 47 -6.12 -1.44 -2.86
C ALA A 47 -5.50 -1.69 -4.24
N LEU A 48 -5.51 -0.66 -5.07
CA LEU A 48 -4.90 -0.60 -6.40
C LEU A 48 -3.77 0.43 -6.37
N GLY A 49 -2.73 0.21 -7.16
CA GLY A 49 -1.67 1.19 -7.21
C GLY A 49 -0.35 0.70 -7.80
N ASP A 50 0.61 1.60 -7.76
CA ASP A 50 2.00 1.39 -8.16
C ASP A 50 2.92 1.16 -6.94
N SER A 51 4.21 1.43 -7.10
CA SER A 51 5.23 1.28 -6.05
C SER A 51 5.00 2.19 -4.84
N PHE A 52 4.39 3.38 -5.00
CA PHE A 52 4.04 4.27 -3.89
C PHE A 52 2.90 3.70 -3.03
N THR A 53 2.11 2.80 -3.58
CA THR A 53 1.11 2.02 -2.84
C THR A 53 1.71 0.73 -2.31
N ALA A 54 2.50 0.01 -3.12
CA ALA A 54 3.06 -1.29 -2.77
C ALA A 54 4.08 -1.24 -1.63
N GLY A 55 4.87 -0.16 -1.52
CA GLY A 55 5.89 -0.02 -0.48
C GLY A 55 7.08 -0.95 -0.64
N PRO A 56 7.79 -0.90 -1.80
CA PRO A 56 8.85 -1.84 -2.11
C PRO A 56 9.98 -1.75 -1.09
N LEU A 57 10.49 -2.92 -0.70
CA LEU A 57 11.58 -3.14 0.27
C LEU A 57 11.32 -2.64 1.70
N ILE A 58 10.12 -2.17 2.01
CA ILE A 58 9.73 -2.04 3.41
C ILE A 58 9.41 -3.46 3.91
N PRO A 59 10.05 -3.96 4.97
CA PRO A 59 9.77 -5.31 5.44
C PRO A 59 8.30 -5.45 5.90
N TRP A 60 7.59 -6.52 5.60
CA TRP A 60 7.96 -7.73 4.88
C TRP A 60 7.28 -7.71 3.50
N ASN A 61 8.02 -8.03 2.44
CA ASN A 61 7.48 -8.07 1.08
C ASN A 61 6.89 -9.45 0.78
N SER A 62 5.77 -9.49 0.08
CA SER A 62 4.99 -10.71 -0.09
C SER A 62 4.81 -11.20 -1.53
N THR A 63 5.30 -10.46 -2.52
CA THR A 63 5.08 -10.81 -3.94
C THR A 63 6.20 -10.29 -4.81
N TRP A 64 6.26 -10.76 -6.06
CA TRP A 64 7.11 -10.20 -7.12
C TRP A 64 6.76 -8.75 -7.49
N CYS A 65 5.65 -8.23 -6.99
CA CYS A 65 5.31 -6.81 -7.03
C CYS A 65 6.06 -5.97 -5.99
N PHE A 66 6.92 -6.58 -5.17
CA PHE A 66 7.59 -5.95 -4.04
C PHE A 66 6.60 -5.27 -3.09
N ARG A 67 5.42 -5.86 -2.93
CA ARG A 67 4.37 -5.34 -2.06
C ARG A 67 4.66 -5.69 -0.61
N SER A 68 4.72 -4.66 0.22
CA SER A 68 4.93 -4.79 1.67
C SER A 68 3.61 -4.97 2.42
N ASN A 69 3.61 -5.74 3.49
CA ASN A 69 2.52 -5.73 4.47
C ASN A 69 2.62 -4.56 5.49
N ASN A 70 3.62 -3.70 5.34
CA ASN A 70 3.79 -2.44 6.06
C ASN A 70 3.54 -1.22 5.15
N ASN A 71 2.90 -1.43 4.00
CA ASN A 71 2.46 -0.35 3.14
C ASN A 71 1.19 0.33 3.68
N TYR A 72 0.80 1.48 3.12
CA TYR A 72 -0.35 2.21 3.66
C TYR A 72 -1.67 1.43 3.56
N PRO A 73 -1.95 0.61 2.52
CA PRO A 73 -3.18 -0.18 2.48
C PRO A 73 -3.28 -1.22 3.61
N ALA A 74 -2.17 -1.89 3.93
CA ALA A 74 -2.14 -2.86 5.01
C ALA A 74 -2.37 -2.20 6.38
N TRP A 75 -1.77 -1.03 6.61
CA TRP A 75 -2.04 -0.22 7.80
C TRP A 75 -3.48 0.24 7.86
N LEU A 76 -4.05 0.74 6.75
CA LEU A 76 -5.43 1.17 6.68
C LEU A 76 -6.40 0.02 6.98
N ALA A 77 -6.20 -1.14 6.35
CA ALA A 77 -7.01 -2.33 6.62
C ALA A 77 -6.94 -2.77 8.09
N THR A 78 -5.76 -2.62 8.72
CA THR A 78 -5.55 -2.90 10.15
C THR A 78 -6.30 -1.89 11.01
N ASP A 79 -6.21 -0.60 10.70
CA ASP A 79 -6.91 0.46 11.41
C ASP A 79 -8.43 0.34 11.28
N LEU A 80 -8.93 -0.15 10.14
CA LEU A 80 -10.34 -0.46 9.90
C LEU A 80 -10.80 -1.79 10.53
N GLY A 81 -9.88 -2.59 11.09
CA GLY A 81 -10.21 -3.86 11.75
C GLY A 81 -10.48 -5.03 10.80
N ILE A 82 -10.18 -4.88 9.51
CA ILE A 82 -10.50 -5.87 8.45
C ILE A 82 -9.28 -6.62 7.91
N TYR A 83 -8.06 -6.28 8.32
CA TYR A 83 -6.83 -6.85 7.75
C TYR A 83 -6.77 -8.38 7.85
N TYR A 84 -7.23 -8.95 8.97
CA TYR A 84 -7.20 -10.38 9.23
C TYR A 84 -8.51 -11.10 8.89
N GLU A 85 -9.56 -10.37 8.51
CA GLU A 85 -10.84 -10.96 8.14
C GLU A 85 -10.74 -11.61 6.75
N PRO A 86 -11.10 -12.90 6.63
CA PRO A 86 -10.97 -13.62 5.36
C PRO A 86 -11.76 -12.94 4.23
N GLY A 87 -11.06 -12.58 3.15
CA GLY A 87 -11.68 -11.97 1.97
C GLY A 87 -12.05 -10.49 2.11
N ALA A 88 -11.87 -9.87 3.29
CA ALA A 88 -12.23 -8.47 3.53
C ALA A 88 -11.18 -7.48 3.01
N PHE A 89 -9.93 -7.87 2.87
CA PHE A 89 -8.87 -7.01 2.35
C PHE A 89 -8.10 -7.69 1.22
N ARG A 90 -7.93 -6.97 0.12
CA ARG A 90 -7.13 -7.39 -1.01
C ARG A 90 -6.31 -6.22 -1.54
N ASP A 91 -5.00 -6.34 -1.46
CA ASP A 91 -4.05 -5.41 -2.06
C ASP A 91 -3.47 -6.04 -3.33
N VAL A 92 -3.63 -5.38 -4.46
CA VAL A 92 -3.11 -5.80 -5.77
C VAL A 92 -2.21 -4.74 -6.39
N SER A 93 -1.77 -3.75 -5.59
CA SER A 93 -0.75 -2.79 -6.01
C SER A 93 0.51 -3.51 -6.43
N CYS A 94 1.23 -2.97 -7.40
CA CYS A 94 2.42 -3.59 -7.95
C CYS A 94 3.43 -2.53 -8.37
N SER A 95 4.68 -2.69 -7.96
CA SER A 95 5.76 -1.78 -8.35
C SER A 95 5.84 -1.66 -9.86
N SER A 96 6.17 -0.47 -10.38
CA SER A 96 6.22 -0.11 -11.79
C SER A 96 4.88 -0.17 -12.55
N ALA A 97 3.75 -0.41 -11.87
CA ALA A 97 2.44 -0.36 -12.52
C ALA A 97 2.12 1.05 -13.00
N ASP A 98 1.61 1.17 -14.21
CA ASP A 98 0.99 2.38 -14.76
C ASP A 98 -0.54 2.21 -14.90
N THR A 99 -1.24 3.24 -15.34
CA THR A 99 -2.71 3.18 -15.46
C THR A 99 -3.21 2.12 -16.43
N SER A 100 -2.41 1.64 -17.38
CA SER A 100 -2.78 0.56 -18.30
C SER A 100 -2.93 -0.78 -17.57
N ASN A 101 -2.17 -0.99 -16.49
CA ASN A 101 -2.18 -2.22 -15.70
C ASN A 101 -3.46 -2.39 -14.85
N LEU A 102 -4.34 -1.43 -14.86
CA LEU A 102 -5.69 -1.61 -14.35
C LEU A 102 -6.49 -2.58 -15.21
N THR A 103 -6.30 -2.57 -16.53
CA THR A 103 -7.04 -3.38 -17.51
C THR A 103 -6.19 -4.39 -18.26
N MET A 104 -4.87 -4.26 -18.22
CA MET A 104 -3.91 -5.12 -18.89
C MET A 104 -3.05 -5.87 -17.88
N PRO A 105 -2.63 -7.10 -18.17
CA PRO A 105 -1.64 -7.79 -17.35
C PRO A 105 -0.34 -6.99 -17.26
N GLN A 106 0.25 -6.96 -16.07
CA GLN A 106 1.57 -6.38 -15.88
C GLN A 106 2.64 -7.49 -15.96
N PRO A 107 3.68 -7.36 -16.80
CA PRO A 107 4.86 -8.21 -16.72
C PRO A 107 5.47 -8.12 -15.31
N THR A 108 6.04 -9.22 -14.83
CA THR A 108 6.80 -9.14 -13.59
C THR A 108 8.04 -8.27 -13.79
N PRO A 109 8.49 -7.56 -12.75
CA PRO A 109 9.67 -6.70 -12.84
C PRO A 109 10.98 -7.41 -13.23
N THR A 110 10.99 -8.72 -13.27
CA THR A 110 12.14 -9.56 -13.66
C THR A 110 11.72 -10.55 -14.76
N PRO A 111 11.51 -10.08 -16.02
CA PRO A 111 11.05 -10.92 -17.13
C PRO A 111 11.97 -12.12 -17.40
N GLU A 112 13.28 -11.97 -17.13
CA GLU A 112 14.29 -13.00 -17.31
C GLU A 112 14.03 -14.26 -16.47
N LEU A 113 13.30 -14.12 -15.37
CA LEU A 113 12.93 -15.24 -14.50
C LEU A 113 11.69 -16.00 -14.99
N ASN A 114 11.11 -15.61 -16.11
CA ASN A 114 9.90 -16.21 -16.69
C ASN A 114 8.77 -16.39 -15.66
N LEU A 115 8.61 -15.42 -14.78
CA LEU A 115 7.57 -15.40 -13.78
C LEU A 115 6.23 -15.03 -14.41
N ALA A 116 5.14 -15.57 -13.89
CA ALA A 116 3.81 -15.24 -14.36
C ALA A 116 3.52 -13.74 -14.25
N SER A 117 2.97 -13.15 -15.30
CA SER A 117 2.48 -11.78 -15.28
C SER A 117 1.41 -11.59 -14.19
N GLN A 118 1.32 -10.38 -13.65
CA GLN A 118 0.23 -10.03 -12.73
C GLN A 118 -1.06 -9.80 -13.52
N SER A 119 -2.19 -10.29 -13.01
CA SER A 119 -3.49 -10.01 -13.59
C SER A 119 -3.81 -8.52 -13.54
N PRO A 120 -4.68 -8.03 -14.44
CA PRO A 120 -5.19 -6.66 -14.36
C PRO A 120 -5.68 -6.33 -12.96
N GLN A 121 -5.30 -5.17 -12.42
CA GLN A 121 -5.63 -4.84 -11.03
C GLN A 121 -7.15 -4.73 -10.80
N LEU A 122 -7.92 -4.31 -11.81
CA LEU A 122 -9.38 -4.25 -11.72
C LEU A 122 -10.06 -5.61 -11.52
N ASP A 123 -9.39 -6.73 -11.81
CA ASP A 123 -9.94 -8.08 -11.59
C ASP A 123 -10.07 -8.44 -10.09
N ALA A 124 -9.46 -7.63 -9.22
CA ALA A 124 -9.62 -7.76 -7.77
C ALA A 124 -10.96 -7.19 -7.26
N ILE A 125 -11.59 -6.30 -8.03
CA ILE A 125 -12.84 -5.62 -7.65
C ILE A 125 -14.03 -6.50 -7.97
N THR A 126 -14.94 -6.62 -7.02
CA THR A 126 -16.21 -7.35 -7.14
C THR A 126 -17.38 -6.44 -6.74
N LEU A 127 -18.59 -6.81 -7.10
CA LEU A 127 -19.80 -6.00 -6.85
C LEU A 127 -20.03 -5.67 -5.36
N ASP A 128 -19.52 -6.51 -4.45
CA ASP A 128 -19.59 -6.33 -3.00
C ASP A 128 -18.39 -5.59 -2.42
N THR A 129 -17.47 -5.08 -3.25
CA THR A 129 -16.40 -4.18 -2.82
C THR A 129 -17.01 -2.85 -2.37
N ASP A 130 -16.70 -2.40 -1.16
CA ASP A 130 -17.26 -1.18 -0.56
C ASP A 130 -16.22 -0.06 -0.34
N LEU A 131 -14.91 -0.38 -0.40
CA LEU A 131 -13.82 0.58 -0.41
C LEU A 131 -12.80 0.24 -1.47
N VAL A 132 -12.41 1.23 -2.28
CA VAL A 132 -11.29 1.11 -3.23
C VAL A 132 -10.36 2.30 -3.05
N THR A 133 -9.06 2.05 -2.84
CA THR A 133 -8.03 3.09 -2.95
C THR A 133 -7.24 2.90 -4.25
N LEU A 134 -6.89 4.00 -4.91
CA LEU A 134 -6.06 4.05 -6.11
C LEU A 134 -4.93 5.06 -5.91
N GLY A 135 -3.69 4.59 -5.77
CA GLY A 135 -2.47 5.40 -5.75
C GLY A 135 -1.60 5.03 -6.95
N MET A 136 -1.79 5.70 -8.08
CA MET A 136 -1.17 5.34 -9.35
C MET A 136 -1.10 6.55 -10.30
N GLY A 137 -0.19 6.51 -11.27
CA GLY A 137 -0.08 7.48 -12.35
C GLY A 137 1.33 8.06 -12.52
N GLY A 138 2.21 7.90 -11.52
CA GLY A 138 3.60 8.37 -11.61
C GLY A 138 4.38 7.70 -12.73
N ASN A 139 4.10 6.45 -13.04
CA ASN A 139 4.78 5.67 -14.08
C ASN A 139 4.20 5.86 -15.49
N ASP A 140 3.04 6.50 -15.60
CA ASP A 140 2.46 6.80 -16.90
C ASP A 140 3.47 7.57 -17.75
N TYR A 141 3.68 7.10 -18.96
CA TYR A 141 4.62 7.70 -19.92
C TYR A 141 6.07 7.82 -19.39
N GLY A 142 6.46 7.03 -18.39
CA GLY A 142 7.80 7.03 -17.83
C GLY A 142 8.17 8.30 -17.06
N VAL A 143 7.19 9.11 -16.63
CA VAL A 143 7.44 10.41 -15.98
C VAL A 143 8.29 10.27 -14.73
N PHE A 144 7.96 9.31 -13.85
CA PHE A 144 8.70 9.12 -12.61
C PHE A 144 10.15 8.65 -12.87
N GLY A 145 10.34 7.66 -13.76
CA GLY A 145 11.67 7.19 -14.16
C GLY A 145 12.53 8.31 -14.74
N SER A 146 11.95 9.12 -15.65
CA SER A 146 12.63 10.29 -16.21
C SER A 146 13.03 11.29 -15.14
N LEU A 147 12.15 11.51 -14.14
CA LEU A 147 12.40 12.47 -13.06
C LEU A 147 13.54 12.00 -12.15
N ILE A 148 13.56 10.73 -11.74
CA ILE A 148 14.63 10.23 -10.87
C ILE A 148 15.98 10.13 -11.60
N GLY A 149 15.98 9.97 -12.93
CA GLY A 149 17.16 10.04 -13.79
C GLY A 149 17.80 11.44 -13.88
N CYS A 150 17.18 12.48 -13.33
CA CYS A 150 17.73 13.85 -13.33
C CYS A 150 19.08 13.97 -12.63
N GLY A 151 19.43 13.03 -11.76
CA GLY A 151 20.74 12.97 -11.14
C GLY A 151 21.88 12.87 -12.14
N ASP A 152 21.67 12.21 -13.27
CA ASP A 152 22.68 12.01 -14.32
C ASP A 152 23.05 13.31 -15.08
N PHE A 153 22.18 14.32 -14.99
CA PHE A 153 22.40 15.60 -15.65
C PHE A 153 23.15 16.63 -14.78
N ARG A 154 23.23 16.39 -13.46
CA ARG A 154 23.79 17.36 -12.52
C ARG A 154 25.19 17.84 -12.91
N ASP A 155 26.07 16.94 -13.31
CA ASP A 155 27.48 17.25 -13.58
C ASP A 155 27.65 18.13 -14.82
N THR A 156 26.63 18.27 -15.67
CA THR A 156 26.67 19.13 -16.87
C THR A 156 26.47 20.60 -16.53
N ASP A 157 25.62 20.90 -15.54
CA ASP A 157 25.37 22.24 -14.99
C ASP A 157 24.79 22.12 -13.56
N PRO A 158 25.64 22.03 -12.53
CA PRO A 158 25.21 21.74 -11.16
C PRO A 158 24.24 22.79 -10.55
N THR A 159 24.26 24.02 -11.05
CA THR A 159 23.45 25.13 -10.52
C THR A 159 22.29 25.53 -11.44
N GLY A 160 22.30 25.05 -12.67
CA GLY A 160 21.29 25.34 -13.69
C GLY A 160 20.10 24.38 -13.64
N THR A 161 19.52 24.14 -14.82
CA THR A 161 18.32 23.32 -15.01
C THR A 161 18.50 22.27 -16.11
N PRO A 162 19.62 21.50 -16.12
CA PRO A 162 19.96 20.65 -17.26
C PRO A 162 18.92 19.55 -17.50
N CYS A 163 18.30 19.01 -16.47
CA CYS A 163 17.26 17.99 -16.61
C CYS A 163 15.98 18.60 -17.21
N ARG A 164 15.50 19.73 -16.68
CA ARG A 164 14.36 20.44 -17.27
C ARG A 164 14.62 20.80 -18.72
N ASP A 165 15.82 21.29 -19.04
CA ASP A 165 16.17 21.72 -20.39
C ASP A 165 16.22 20.51 -21.35
N HIS A 166 16.67 19.34 -20.89
CA HIS A 166 16.61 18.08 -21.63
C HIS A 166 15.17 17.68 -21.97
N TYR A 167 14.23 17.80 -21.03
CA TYR A 167 12.82 17.46 -21.24
C TYR A 167 11.98 18.61 -21.79
N THR A 168 12.61 19.74 -22.15
CA THR A 168 11.94 20.86 -22.85
C THR A 168 12.24 20.80 -24.34
N VAL A 169 11.30 20.30 -25.13
CA VAL A 169 11.44 20.15 -26.58
C VAL A 169 10.53 21.16 -27.30
N GLY A 170 11.13 22.00 -28.14
CA GLY A 170 10.36 23.05 -28.85
C GLY A 170 9.62 24.03 -27.92
N GLY A 171 10.14 24.24 -26.72
CA GLY A 171 9.52 25.10 -25.71
C GLY A 171 8.40 24.43 -24.90
N ILE A 172 8.18 23.13 -25.09
CA ILE A 172 7.18 22.34 -24.39
C ILE A 172 7.89 21.45 -23.36
N ASP A 173 7.50 21.54 -22.09
CA ASP A 173 7.87 20.59 -21.05
C ASP A 173 7.12 19.26 -21.30
N THR A 174 7.85 18.28 -21.82
CA THR A 174 7.28 16.99 -22.26
C THR A 174 6.78 16.14 -21.10
N LEU A 175 7.44 16.19 -19.92
CA LEU A 175 6.97 15.47 -18.74
C LEU A 175 5.68 16.11 -18.17
N SER A 176 5.65 17.44 -18.14
CA SER A 176 4.44 18.15 -17.75
C SER A 176 3.27 17.85 -18.70
N ALA A 177 3.51 17.79 -20.03
CA ALA A 177 2.49 17.44 -21.02
C ALA A 177 2.02 15.96 -20.88
N ALA A 178 2.92 15.05 -20.55
CA ALA A 178 2.59 13.65 -20.26
C ALA A 178 1.61 13.50 -19.08
N LEU A 179 1.81 14.30 -18.02
CA LEU A 179 0.90 14.29 -16.86
C LEU A 179 -0.54 14.75 -17.19
N ASP A 180 -0.75 15.56 -18.24
CA ASP A 180 -2.10 15.88 -18.69
C ASP A 180 -2.80 14.64 -19.31
N ASN A 181 -2.02 13.76 -19.97
CA ASN A 181 -2.53 12.47 -20.46
C ASN A 181 -2.83 11.52 -19.29
N THR A 182 -1.93 11.45 -18.31
CA THR A 182 -2.15 10.70 -17.06
C THR A 182 -3.46 11.11 -16.39
N GLY A 183 -3.77 12.40 -16.34
CA GLY A 183 -5.04 12.88 -15.81
C GLY A 183 -6.27 12.30 -16.54
N ARG A 184 -6.20 12.16 -17.88
CA ARG A 184 -7.27 11.53 -18.67
C ARG A 184 -7.37 10.02 -18.39
N ASN A 185 -6.24 9.35 -18.25
CA ASN A 185 -6.19 7.93 -17.90
C ASN A 185 -6.80 7.68 -16.51
N LEU A 186 -6.42 8.48 -15.52
CA LEU A 186 -6.95 8.39 -14.16
C LEU A 186 -8.45 8.64 -14.10
N LYS A 187 -8.97 9.61 -14.85
CA LYS A 187 -10.41 9.83 -14.97
C LYS A 187 -11.12 8.58 -15.47
N ARG A 188 -10.63 7.97 -16.56
CA ARG A 188 -11.14 6.70 -17.07
C ARG A 188 -11.02 5.57 -16.04
N SER A 189 -9.93 5.51 -15.32
CA SER A 189 -9.69 4.50 -14.27
C SER A 189 -10.76 4.56 -13.18
N VAL A 190 -11.09 5.75 -12.69
CA VAL A 190 -12.14 5.95 -11.69
C VAL A 190 -13.49 5.49 -12.22
N ALA A 191 -13.84 5.85 -13.46
CA ALA A 191 -15.08 5.42 -14.08
C ALA A 191 -15.19 3.89 -14.14
N LEU A 192 -14.11 3.18 -14.55
CA LEU A 192 -14.06 1.71 -14.60
C LEU A 192 -14.18 1.06 -13.21
N ILE A 193 -13.56 1.64 -12.18
CA ILE A 193 -13.72 1.17 -10.81
C ILE A 193 -15.17 1.27 -10.36
N LYS A 194 -15.82 2.40 -10.61
CA LYS A 194 -17.23 2.64 -10.24
C LYS A 194 -18.20 1.76 -11.04
N GLU A 195 -17.87 1.43 -12.28
CA GLU A 195 -18.64 0.47 -13.07
C GLU A 195 -18.62 -0.93 -12.45
N ARG A 196 -17.43 -1.39 -11.96
CA ARG A 196 -17.28 -2.71 -11.33
C ARG A 196 -17.86 -2.79 -9.92
N ALA A 197 -17.76 -1.72 -9.14
CA ALA A 197 -18.29 -1.62 -7.77
C ALA A 197 -19.05 -0.30 -7.57
N PRO A 198 -20.30 -0.20 -8.06
CA PRO A 198 -21.08 1.05 -8.01
C PRO A 198 -21.34 1.57 -6.59
N GLY A 199 -21.33 0.68 -5.59
CA GLY A 199 -21.53 1.01 -4.18
C GLY A 199 -20.24 1.39 -3.45
N ALA A 200 -19.08 1.24 -4.07
CA ALA A 200 -17.82 1.47 -3.40
C ALA A 200 -17.50 2.96 -3.16
N LYS A 201 -16.96 3.25 -2.01
CA LYS A 201 -16.22 4.51 -1.79
C LYS A 201 -14.89 4.42 -2.53
N VAL A 202 -14.73 5.25 -3.57
CA VAL A 202 -13.49 5.32 -4.36
C VAL A 202 -12.64 6.49 -3.88
N VAL A 203 -11.37 6.21 -3.58
CA VAL A 203 -10.41 7.17 -3.02
C VAL A 203 -9.14 7.17 -3.87
N LEU A 204 -8.82 8.31 -4.49
CA LEU A 204 -7.51 8.53 -5.11
C LEU A 204 -6.56 9.07 -4.05
N VAL A 205 -5.47 8.34 -3.83
CA VAL A 205 -4.44 8.70 -2.85
C VAL A 205 -3.28 9.37 -3.58
N GLY A 206 -3.04 10.64 -3.29
CA GLY A 206 -1.99 11.45 -3.92
C GLY A 206 -0.57 10.96 -3.56
N TYR A 207 0.41 11.51 -4.24
CA TYR A 207 1.83 11.26 -3.98
C TYR A 207 2.35 12.26 -2.93
N PRO A 208 3.09 11.79 -1.91
CA PRO A 208 3.70 12.70 -0.95
C PRO A 208 4.71 13.62 -1.63
N ARG A 209 5.10 14.67 -0.94
CA ARG A 209 6.14 15.58 -1.39
C ARG A 209 7.49 14.84 -1.46
N LEU A 210 8.16 14.91 -2.61
CA LEU A 210 9.47 14.29 -2.82
C LEU A 210 10.61 15.25 -2.48
N LEU A 211 10.45 16.54 -2.80
CA LEU A 211 11.48 17.57 -2.72
C LEU A 211 11.04 18.72 -1.82
N PRO A 212 11.98 19.42 -1.17
CA PRO A 212 11.66 20.58 -0.35
C PRO A 212 11.06 21.72 -1.21
N PRO A 213 10.19 22.57 -0.63
CA PRO A 213 9.62 23.70 -1.35
C PRO A 213 10.66 24.78 -1.69
N THR A 214 11.76 24.81 -0.94
CA THR A 214 12.90 25.73 -1.11
C THR A 214 14.18 25.05 -0.65
N GLY A 215 15.31 25.43 -1.24
CA GLY A 215 16.60 24.82 -0.96
C GLY A 215 16.79 23.50 -1.73
N TYR A 216 17.90 22.84 -1.46
CA TYR A 216 18.32 21.61 -2.13
C TYR A 216 19.25 20.80 -1.21
N CYS A 217 19.34 19.50 -1.46
CA CYS A 217 20.17 18.56 -0.69
C CYS A 217 20.86 17.56 -1.63
N PRO A 218 21.85 18.00 -2.43
CA PRO A 218 22.41 17.20 -3.53
C PRO A 218 23.08 15.90 -3.08
N ASP A 219 23.50 15.78 -1.83
CA ASP A 219 24.02 14.54 -1.29
C ASP A 219 22.94 13.46 -1.10
N VAL A 220 21.67 13.87 -0.99
CA VAL A 220 20.50 13.01 -0.79
C VAL A 220 19.72 12.83 -2.08
N VAL A 221 19.54 13.91 -2.84
CA VAL A 221 18.88 13.93 -4.15
C VAL A 221 19.82 14.67 -5.10
N PRO A 222 20.58 13.99 -5.98
CA PRO A 222 21.65 14.59 -6.75
C PRO A 222 21.17 15.37 -7.99
N PHE A 223 20.08 16.14 -7.85
CA PHE A 223 19.62 17.01 -8.92
C PHE A 223 20.43 18.30 -8.99
N ALA A 224 20.50 18.95 -10.14
CA ALA A 224 21.01 20.29 -10.25
C ALA A 224 20.12 21.26 -9.45
N ASP A 225 20.71 22.30 -8.88
CA ASP A 225 20.02 23.16 -7.93
C ASP A 225 18.76 23.81 -8.52
N GLY A 226 18.80 24.20 -9.79
CA GLY A 226 17.65 24.78 -10.49
C GLY A 226 16.56 23.76 -10.88
N ASP A 227 16.89 22.47 -10.94
CA ASP A 227 15.93 21.42 -11.29
C ASP A 227 14.99 21.06 -10.13
N TYR A 228 15.33 21.35 -8.88
CA TYR A 228 14.49 21.03 -7.72
C TYR A 228 13.10 21.66 -7.82
N ALA A 229 13.01 22.95 -8.14
CA ALA A 229 11.74 23.65 -8.22
C ALA A 229 10.87 23.13 -9.39
N TRP A 230 11.50 22.77 -10.50
CA TRP A 230 10.82 22.17 -11.65
C TRP A 230 10.31 20.75 -11.31
N ALA A 231 11.13 19.91 -10.73
CA ALA A 231 10.77 18.54 -10.31
C ALA A 231 9.62 18.55 -9.28
N ASP A 232 9.67 19.47 -8.29
CA ASP A 232 8.54 19.68 -7.36
C ASP A 232 7.28 20.14 -8.11
N SER A 233 7.41 20.94 -9.17
CA SER A 233 6.26 21.34 -9.97
C SER A 233 5.58 20.17 -10.69
N LEU A 234 6.34 19.17 -11.13
CA LEU A 234 5.80 17.93 -11.71
C LEU A 234 5.08 17.08 -10.65
N ASN A 235 5.63 16.95 -9.44
CA ASN A 235 4.96 16.27 -8.33
C ASN A 235 3.64 16.96 -7.97
N ARG A 236 3.61 18.29 -7.89
CA ARG A 236 2.37 19.06 -7.70
C ARG A 236 1.38 18.88 -8.85
N LYS A 237 1.85 18.86 -10.10
CA LYS A 237 0.99 18.66 -11.26
C LYS A 237 0.36 17.28 -11.28
N LEU A 238 1.12 16.23 -10.96
CA LEU A 238 0.57 14.88 -10.82
C LEU A 238 -0.58 14.87 -9.80
N ASN A 239 -0.36 15.40 -8.61
CA ASN A 239 -1.40 15.50 -7.59
C ASN A 239 -2.62 16.33 -8.04
N ALA A 240 -2.40 17.41 -8.81
CA ALA A 240 -3.48 18.24 -9.33
C ALA A 240 -4.34 17.50 -10.37
N VAL A 241 -3.73 16.73 -11.28
CA VAL A 241 -4.49 15.94 -12.26
C VAL A 241 -5.22 14.77 -11.61
N MET A 242 -4.64 14.12 -10.58
CA MET A 242 -5.32 13.12 -9.75
C MET A 242 -6.55 13.71 -9.06
N LYS A 243 -6.39 14.87 -8.40
CA LYS A 243 -7.51 15.57 -7.74
C LYS A 243 -8.62 15.91 -8.73
N ARG A 244 -8.27 16.40 -9.91
CA ARG A 244 -9.25 16.71 -10.97
C ARG A 244 -9.98 15.44 -11.42
N ALA A 245 -9.25 14.38 -11.71
CA ALA A 245 -9.84 13.10 -12.12
C ALA A 245 -10.82 12.55 -11.06
N ALA A 246 -10.46 12.62 -9.78
CA ALA A 246 -11.34 12.22 -8.69
C ALA A 246 -12.60 13.10 -8.65
N THR A 247 -12.44 14.41 -8.70
CA THR A 247 -13.57 15.38 -8.64
C THR A 247 -14.53 15.18 -9.82
N ASP A 248 -13.99 15.06 -11.04
CA ASP A 248 -14.79 14.90 -12.26
C ASP A 248 -15.65 13.64 -12.25
N GLU A 249 -15.17 12.57 -11.61
CA GLU A 249 -15.87 11.28 -11.52
C GLU A 249 -16.57 11.07 -10.16
N GLY A 250 -16.64 12.09 -9.30
CA GLY A 250 -17.31 12.00 -8.00
C GLY A 250 -16.67 10.98 -7.06
N ALA A 251 -15.33 10.85 -7.12
CA ALA A 251 -14.51 10.12 -6.17
C ALA A 251 -13.87 11.09 -5.14
N THR A 252 -13.30 10.54 -4.08
CA THR A 252 -12.56 11.32 -3.09
C THR A 252 -11.08 11.40 -3.48
N TYR A 253 -10.50 12.59 -3.46
CA TYR A 253 -9.06 12.76 -3.53
C TYR A 253 -8.50 12.99 -2.13
N VAL A 254 -7.44 12.27 -1.77
CA VAL A 254 -6.71 12.43 -0.51
C VAL A 254 -5.37 13.08 -0.78
N ASP A 255 -5.19 14.28 -0.25
CA ASP A 255 -3.93 15.02 -0.36
C ASP A 255 -2.90 14.46 0.63
N THR A 256 -1.83 13.91 0.10
CA THR A 256 -0.66 13.49 0.87
C THR A 256 0.54 14.42 0.67
N TYR A 257 0.48 15.28 -0.37
CA TYR A 257 1.55 16.21 -0.69
C TYR A 257 1.65 17.37 0.30
N GLY A 258 0.51 17.98 0.65
CA GLY A 258 0.46 19.08 1.63
C GLY A 258 0.97 18.66 3.01
N PRO A 259 0.40 17.58 3.61
CA PRO A 259 0.86 17.06 4.90
C PRO A 259 2.32 16.60 4.93
N ALA A 260 2.93 16.27 3.78
CA ALA A 260 4.35 15.89 3.68
C ALA A 260 5.31 17.09 3.70
N LEU A 261 4.86 18.30 3.97
CA LEU A 261 5.73 19.46 4.16
C LEU A 261 6.66 19.25 5.39
N GLY A 262 7.97 19.35 5.16
CA GLY A 262 8.99 19.04 6.15
C GLY A 262 9.25 17.54 6.34
N HIS A 263 8.72 16.71 5.43
CA HIS A 263 8.91 15.26 5.40
C HIS A 263 9.38 14.75 4.02
N ASP A 264 9.85 15.67 3.16
CA ASP A 264 10.46 15.35 1.88
C ASP A 264 11.81 14.61 2.05
N ALA A 265 12.43 14.20 0.95
CA ALA A 265 13.68 13.43 1.01
C ALA A 265 14.85 14.16 1.70
N CYS A 266 14.82 15.49 1.74
CA CYS A 266 15.86 16.31 2.40
C CYS A 266 15.63 16.46 3.92
N ALA A 267 14.54 15.93 4.47
CA ALA A 267 14.15 16.17 5.87
C ALA A 267 14.90 15.30 6.89
N GLY A 268 15.93 14.53 6.50
CA GLY A 268 16.71 13.68 7.39
C GLY A 268 15.81 12.63 8.09
N ASP A 269 15.90 12.55 9.42
CA ASP A 269 15.12 11.56 10.21
C ASP A 269 13.60 11.80 10.17
N ALA A 270 13.17 12.99 9.78
CA ALA A 270 11.75 13.30 9.61
C ALA A 270 11.20 12.92 8.23
N ALA A 271 12.04 12.43 7.31
CA ALA A 271 11.65 12.12 5.95
C ALA A 271 10.63 10.97 5.87
N TRP A 272 9.59 11.16 5.07
CA TRP A 272 8.63 10.13 4.69
C TRP A 272 9.01 9.41 3.39
N VAL A 273 9.86 10.03 2.60
CA VAL A 273 10.39 9.49 1.35
C VAL A 273 11.91 9.40 1.41
N ARG A 274 12.47 8.44 0.74
CA ARG A 274 13.92 8.25 0.66
C ARG A 274 14.53 9.18 -0.39
N GLY A 275 15.83 9.43 -0.26
CA GLY A 275 16.63 10.01 -1.32
C GLY A 275 17.07 8.95 -2.35
N GLN A 276 18.18 9.21 -3.04
CA GLN A 276 18.73 8.35 -4.10
C GLN A 276 19.16 6.93 -3.65
N SER A 277 19.30 6.70 -2.35
CA SER A 277 19.83 5.43 -1.85
C SER A 277 18.73 4.44 -1.54
N THR A 278 18.79 3.26 -2.14
CA THR A 278 17.96 2.10 -1.79
C THR A 278 18.52 1.42 -0.54
N ASP A 279 17.62 1.06 0.38
CA ASP A 279 17.92 0.24 1.54
C ASP A 279 17.00 -0.99 1.52
N LEU A 280 17.59 -2.17 1.42
CA LEU A 280 16.88 -3.45 1.26
C LEU A 280 15.96 -3.80 2.46
N LEU A 281 16.05 -3.05 3.56
CA LEU A 281 15.26 -3.23 4.77
C LEU A 281 14.43 -2.01 5.16
N ALA A 282 14.47 -0.94 4.37
CA ALA A 282 13.77 0.30 4.70
C ALA A 282 13.05 0.97 3.52
N GLY A 283 13.31 0.52 2.29
CA GLY A 283 12.61 1.01 1.10
C GLY A 283 13.52 1.33 -0.09
N VAL A 284 12.94 1.41 -1.26
CA VAL A 284 13.58 1.79 -2.52
C VAL A 284 13.86 3.30 -2.55
N ALA A 285 14.90 3.71 -3.29
CA ALA A 285 15.21 5.11 -3.57
C ALA A 285 13.98 5.89 -4.06
N TYR A 286 13.83 7.13 -3.64
CA TYR A 286 12.75 8.06 -3.99
C TYR A 286 11.32 7.61 -3.63
N HIS A 287 11.15 6.52 -2.91
CA HIS A 287 9.85 5.97 -2.50
C HIS A 287 9.54 6.26 -1.03
N PRO A 288 8.27 6.19 -0.63
CA PRO A 288 7.90 6.29 0.77
C PRO A 288 8.61 5.21 1.61
N ASN A 289 9.10 5.60 2.77
CA ASN A 289 9.60 4.69 3.81
C ASN A 289 8.47 4.22 4.74
N GLY A 290 8.78 3.39 5.73
CA GLY A 290 7.78 2.88 6.67
C GLY A 290 7.03 3.99 7.44
N ALA A 291 7.70 5.08 7.80
CA ALA A 291 7.08 6.24 8.45
C ALA A 291 6.11 6.95 7.50
N GLY A 292 6.51 7.15 6.24
CA GLY A 292 5.66 7.72 5.19
C GLY A 292 4.43 6.87 4.93
N MET A 293 4.59 5.56 4.81
CA MET A 293 3.46 4.65 4.62
C MET A 293 2.46 4.71 5.78
N ARG A 294 2.94 4.76 7.03
CA ARG A 294 2.06 4.91 8.19
C ARG A 294 1.36 6.27 8.22
N ALA A 295 2.05 7.34 7.85
CA ALA A 295 1.48 8.68 7.76
C ALA A 295 0.38 8.74 6.68
N ILE A 296 0.65 8.23 5.48
CA ILE A 296 -0.34 8.16 4.39
C ILE A 296 -1.58 7.38 4.82
N SER A 297 -1.41 6.22 5.49
CA SER A 297 -2.54 5.45 6.04
C SER A 297 -3.43 6.28 6.95
N LYS A 298 -2.83 7.04 7.87
CA LYS A 298 -3.58 7.91 8.79
C LYS A 298 -4.34 9.02 8.06
N ILE A 299 -3.68 9.65 7.07
CA ILE A 299 -4.31 10.70 6.26
C ILE A 299 -5.53 10.13 5.50
N VAL A 300 -5.42 8.91 4.97
CA VAL A 300 -6.55 8.25 4.29
C VAL A 300 -7.65 7.90 5.29
N LEU A 301 -7.31 7.35 6.46
CA LEU A 301 -8.26 7.01 7.51
C LEU A 301 -9.07 8.25 7.96
N ASP A 302 -8.37 9.36 8.21
CA ASP A 302 -9.00 10.63 8.60
C ASP A 302 -9.92 11.16 7.48
N ALA A 303 -9.52 11.03 6.21
CA ALA A 303 -10.34 11.44 5.07
C ALA A 303 -11.58 10.56 4.86
N LEU A 304 -11.56 9.33 5.35
CA LEU A 304 -12.73 8.45 5.40
C LEU A 304 -13.68 8.80 6.57
N GLY A 305 -13.25 9.64 7.52
CA GLY A 305 -13.99 9.96 8.74
C GLY A 305 -13.98 8.83 9.78
N GLU A 306 -13.02 7.91 9.67
CA GLU A 306 -12.92 6.72 10.51
C GLU A 306 -11.88 6.89 11.63
N GLN A 307 -12.04 6.10 12.68
CA GLN A 307 -11.06 6.01 13.77
C GLN A 307 -10.40 4.63 13.77
N SER A 308 -9.12 4.59 14.11
CA SER A 308 -8.41 3.33 14.23
C SER A 308 -8.99 2.47 15.35
N VAL A 309 -9.36 1.23 15.02
CA VAL A 309 -9.73 0.20 16.00
C VAL A 309 -8.53 -0.65 16.42
N ALA A 310 -7.38 -0.48 15.75
CA ALA A 310 -6.15 -1.22 16.00
C ALA A 310 -5.24 -0.46 16.99
N GLY A 311 -4.37 -1.22 17.65
CA GLY A 311 -3.25 -0.65 18.40
C GLY A 311 -2.15 -0.12 17.47
N THR A 312 -1.05 0.37 18.05
CA THR A 312 0.09 0.93 17.31
C THR A 312 1.04 -0.13 16.70
N THR A 313 0.72 -1.41 16.83
CA THR A 313 1.57 -2.52 16.38
C THR A 313 1.39 -2.75 14.88
N ALA A 314 2.50 -2.86 14.16
CA ALA A 314 2.48 -3.19 12.73
C ALA A 314 1.72 -4.50 12.44
N PRO A 315 1.00 -4.58 11.31
CA PRO A 315 0.33 -5.81 10.90
C PRO A 315 1.34 -6.96 10.78
N LYS A 316 0.94 -8.14 11.24
CA LYS A 316 1.74 -9.35 11.02
C LYS A 316 1.55 -9.84 9.59
N THR A 317 2.59 -10.47 9.05
CA THR A 317 2.50 -11.11 7.73
C THR A 317 1.36 -12.12 7.70
N ARG A 318 0.51 -12.04 6.69
CA ARG A 318 -0.55 -13.02 6.48
C ARG A 318 0.05 -14.38 6.09
N PRO A 319 -0.55 -15.52 6.50
CA PRO A 319 -0.02 -16.85 6.17
C PRO A 319 0.09 -17.11 4.66
N ASP A 320 -0.83 -16.59 3.87
CA ASP A 320 -0.84 -16.68 2.40
C ASP A 320 0.31 -15.89 1.74
N ASN A 321 0.80 -14.83 2.40
CA ASN A 321 1.92 -14.02 1.93
C ASN A 321 3.28 -14.56 2.37
N ALA A 322 3.35 -15.29 3.50
CA ALA A 322 4.60 -15.74 4.09
C ALA A 322 5.44 -16.67 3.18
N ARG A 323 4.81 -17.34 2.22
CA ARG A 323 5.51 -18.16 1.22
C ARG A 323 6.21 -17.28 0.19
N GLY A 324 5.50 -16.30 -0.37
CA GLY A 324 6.04 -15.35 -1.33
C GLY A 324 7.20 -14.57 -0.75
N ASP A 325 7.09 -14.11 0.52
CA ASP A 325 8.16 -13.41 1.22
C ASP A 325 9.44 -14.23 1.30
N ARG A 326 9.34 -15.51 1.64
CA ARG A 326 10.51 -16.40 1.76
C ARG A 326 11.17 -16.65 0.40
N GLU A 327 10.36 -16.81 -0.66
CA GLU A 327 10.85 -17.01 -2.03
C GLU A 327 11.58 -15.75 -2.52
N GLN A 328 10.99 -14.57 -2.32
CA GLN A 328 11.59 -13.29 -2.69
C GLN A 328 12.88 -13.00 -1.91
N GLN A 329 12.87 -13.22 -0.58
CA GLN A 329 14.06 -13.03 0.25
C GLN A 329 15.18 -14.00 -0.11
N ARG A 330 14.86 -15.21 -0.55
CA ARG A 330 15.84 -16.16 -1.06
C ARG A 330 16.44 -15.64 -2.35
N TRP A 331 15.59 -15.24 -3.30
CA TRP A 331 16.02 -14.72 -4.59
C TRP A 331 16.93 -13.50 -4.46
N LEU A 332 16.58 -12.51 -3.61
CA LEU A 332 17.41 -11.33 -3.36
C LEU A 332 18.79 -11.69 -2.77
N ARG A 333 18.87 -12.71 -1.93
CA ARG A 333 20.16 -13.19 -1.41
C ARG A 333 21.02 -13.88 -2.47
N GLU A 334 20.38 -14.57 -3.40
CA GLU A 334 21.05 -15.29 -4.50
C GLU A 334 21.48 -14.34 -5.62
N HIS A 335 20.87 -13.14 -5.69
CA HIS A 335 21.12 -12.13 -6.72
C HIS A 335 21.38 -10.76 -6.09
N PRO A 336 22.50 -10.60 -5.36
CA PRO A 336 22.80 -9.36 -4.63
C PRO A 336 22.99 -8.15 -5.57
N ASP A 337 23.35 -8.40 -6.83
CA ASP A 337 23.55 -7.37 -7.85
C ASP A 337 22.30 -7.18 -8.74
N ALA A 338 21.19 -7.83 -8.41
CA ALA A 338 19.95 -7.62 -9.13
C ALA A 338 19.54 -6.15 -8.99
N VAL A 339 19.53 -5.46 -10.11
CA VAL A 339 18.89 -4.15 -10.22
C VAL A 339 17.42 -4.42 -9.95
N LEU A 340 16.97 -4.01 -8.75
CA LEU A 340 15.53 -3.97 -8.50
C LEU A 340 14.94 -3.07 -9.58
N PRO A 341 13.73 -3.36 -10.08
CA PRO A 341 13.11 -2.47 -11.04
C PRO A 341 13.01 -1.10 -10.39
N THR A 342 13.99 -0.30 -10.67
CA THR A 342 13.88 1.14 -10.62
C THR A 342 13.02 1.47 -11.83
N ASP A 343 12.17 2.48 -11.71
CA ASP A 343 11.31 2.95 -12.81
C ASP A 343 12.13 3.49 -14.03
N ASP A 344 13.34 2.97 -14.23
CA ASP A 344 14.40 3.44 -15.11
C ASP A 344 14.31 2.96 -16.57
N ALA A 345 13.15 2.54 -17.04
CA ALA A 345 12.99 2.34 -18.48
C ALA A 345 12.95 3.71 -19.16
N PRO A 346 13.99 4.09 -19.95
CA PRO A 346 13.98 5.34 -20.66
C PRO A 346 12.76 5.41 -21.57
N VAL A 347 12.10 6.58 -21.59
CA VAL A 347 11.04 6.87 -22.55
C VAL A 347 11.63 6.85 -23.93
N GLU A 348 11.62 5.70 -24.60
CA GLU A 348 11.72 5.72 -26.06
C GLU A 348 10.48 6.44 -26.57
N ALA A 349 10.71 7.56 -27.25
CA ALA A 349 9.68 8.30 -27.96
C ALA A 349 8.96 7.35 -28.94
N ARG A 350 7.76 6.91 -28.59
CA ARG A 350 6.84 6.24 -29.49
C ARG A 350 5.72 7.19 -29.90
#